data_4f6dd7374cd8beef6aa78eeca003e945
#
_entry.id   4f6dd7374cd8beef6aa78eeca003e945
#
_cell.length_a   1.000
_cell.length_b   1.000
_cell.length_c   1.000
_cell.angle_alpha   90.00
_cell.angle_beta   90.00
_cell.angle_gamma   90.00
#
_symmetry.space_group_name_H-M   'P 1'
#
loop_
_entity.id
_entity.type
_entity.pdbx_description
1 polymer ?
#
loop_
_entity_poly.entity_id
_entity_poly.type
_entity_poly.pdbx_seq_one_letter_code
_entity_poly.pdbx_strand_id
1 'polypeptide(L)'
;QVDGFGVARLREALEIQETGYTGKILLVEGFFDREELLKTLSRRFDSVIHCYEQLELLEQVAKEWEEEQQKGFWKRKTKIYFPINVWLKIDTGMHRLGVHPEQVDEFYQRLKKCPLVESISFVSHFSRADEFDCGYTEKQIATFEQATQAYPEHARSISASSGILYWKQAHYEWVRPGIIMHGISPHYEPITHLGFQPVMTLSSSLIAVRTHKAGEPVGYGGTWVSPKDTKLGVIAMGYGDGYPRNAPEGTPVLINGRKVPIVGRVSMDMLTVDLGADSQDKVGDEAIFWGKDLLIEEIAEHIGVISYEL
;
A
#
# COMPACT_ATOMS: atom_id res chain seq x y z
N GLN A 1 -18.02 -6.24 1.60
CA GLN A 1 -18.17 -5.99 0.16
C GLN A 1 -17.51 -4.66 -0.16
N VAL A 2 -16.71 -4.59 -1.22
CA VAL A 2 -16.07 -3.36 -1.72
C VAL A 2 -16.69 -2.97 -3.06
N ASP A 3 -16.67 -1.68 -3.39
CA ASP A 3 -17.26 -1.16 -4.63
C ASP A 3 -16.29 -1.26 -5.82
N GLY A 4 -14.99 -1.42 -5.53
CA GLY A 4 -13.95 -1.58 -6.55
C GLY A 4 -12.56 -1.79 -5.93
N PHE A 5 -11.59 -2.06 -6.78
CA PHE A 5 -10.18 -2.16 -6.42
C PHE A 5 -9.38 -1.02 -7.01
N GLY A 6 -8.49 -0.43 -6.22
CA GLY A 6 -7.46 0.48 -6.69
C GLY A 6 -6.11 -0.23 -6.70
N VAL A 7 -5.44 -0.25 -7.86
CA VAL A 7 -4.15 -0.92 -8.06
C VAL A 7 -3.13 0.04 -8.67
N ALA A 8 -1.85 -0.20 -8.44
CA ALA A 8 -0.79 0.65 -8.98
C ALA A 8 -0.55 0.35 -10.47
N ARG A 9 -0.50 -0.91 -10.86
CA ARG A 9 -0.06 -1.35 -12.17
C ARG A 9 -1.15 -2.05 -12.97
N LEU A 10 -1.10 -1.87 -14.30
CA LEU A 10 -1.98 -2.57 -15.24
C LEU A 10 -1.95 -4.10 -15.05
N ARG A 11 -0.78 -4.67 -14.75
CA ARG A 11 -0.63 -6.10 -14.51
C ARG A 11 -1.51 -6.58 -13.36
N GLU A 12 -1.54 -5.86 -12.24
CA GLU A 12 -2.38 -6.19 -11.08
C GLU A 12 -3.86 -6.15 -11.44
N ALA A 13 -4.27 -5.15 -12.25
CA ALA A 13 -5.64 -5.06 -12.75
C ALA A 13 -6.04 -6.26 -13.60
N LEU A 14 -5.13 -6.73 -14.46
CA LEU A 14 -5.35 -7.91 -15.29
C LEU A 14 -5.44 -9.18 -14.44
N GLU A 15 -4.55 -9.35 -13.47
CA GLU A 15 -4.57 -10.49 -12.53
C GLU A 15 -5.90 -10.54 -11.74
N ILE A 16 -6.39 -9.41 -11.24
CA ILE A 16 -7.72 -9.34 -10.59
C ILE A 16 -8.82 -9.74 -11.56
N GLN A 17 -8.82 -9.23 -12.79
CA GLN A 17 -9.85 -9.55 -13.77
C GLN A 17 -9.82 -11.05 -14.15
N GLU A 18 -8.64 -11.67 -14.22
CA GLU A 18 -8.47 -13.10 -14.49
C GLU A 18 -9.08 -14.00 -13.41
N THR A 19 -9.27 -13.51 -12.18
CA THR A 19 -10.03 -14.24 -11.13
C THR A 19 -11.54 -14.31 -11.40
N GLY A 20 -12.02 -13.66 -12.46
CA GLY A 20 -13.44 -13.51 -12.77
C GLY A 20 -14.12 -12.29 -12.13
N TYR A 21 -13.34 -11.39 -11.52
CA TYR A 21 -13.89 -10.14 -11.00
C TYR A 21 -14.35 -9.22 -12.14
N THR A 22 -15.59 -8.71 -12.04
CA THR A 22 -16.23 -7.85 -13.06
C THR A 22 -16.55 -6.45 -12.55
N GLY A 23 -16.18 -6.13 -11.32
CA GLY A 23 -16.41 -4.82 -10.72
C GLY A 23 -15.40 -3.76 -11.20
N LYS A 24 -15.45 -2.59 -10.59
CA LYS A 24 -14.57 -1.46 -10.93
C LYS A 24 -13.12 -1.75 -10.54
N ILE A 25 -12.19 -1.43 -11.43
CA ILE A 25 -10.75 -1.45 -11.16
C ILE A 25 -10.17 -0.12 -11.60
N LEU A 26 -9.52 0.58 -10.68
CA LEU A 26 -8.88 1.88 -10.90
C LEU A 26 -7.36 1.74 -10.93
N LEU A 27 -6.74 2.18 -12.00
CA LEU A 27 -5.29 2.37 -12.08
C LEU A 27 -4.93 3.69 -11.37
N VAL A 28 -4.38 3.61 -10.16
CA VAL A 28 -4.13 4.80 -9.31
C VAL A 28 -2.93 5.64 -9.73
N GLU A 29 -2.07 5.09 -10.60
CA GLU A 29 -0.96 5.81 -11.26
C GLU A 29 -1.28 6.14 -12.72
N GLY A 30 -2.41 5.63 -13.22
CA GLY A 30 -2.79 5.74 -14.63
C GLY A 30 -2.04 4.76 -15.53
N PHE A 31 -1.88 5.13 -16.78
CA PHE A 31 -1.13 4.39 -17.80
C PHE A 31 0.18 5.13 -18.12
N PHE A 32 1.21 4.39 -18.51
CA PHE A 32 2.54 4.95 -18.77
C PHE A 32 2.87 5.11 -20.26
N ASP A 33 2.19 4.34 -21.10
CA ASP A 33 2.38 4.40 -22.54
C ASP A 33 1.08 4.09 -23.31
N ARG A 34 1.20 4.14 -24.64
CA ARG A 34 0.08 3.88 -25.53
C ARG A 34 -0.45 2.44 -25.41
N GLU A 35 0.40 1.46 -25.22
CA GLU A 35 -0.02 0.06 -25.11
C GLU A 35 -0.87 -0.17 -23.86
N GLU A 36 -0.44 0.38 -22.74
CA GLU A 36 -1.20 0.34 -21.49
C GLU A 36 -2.53 1.08 -21.60
N LEU A 37 -2.55 2.29 -22.22
CA LEU A 37 -3.80 3.01 -22.46
C LEU A 37 -4.77 2.18 -23.30
N LEU A 38 -4.32 1.56 -24.40
CA LEU A 38 -5.19 0.75 -25.25
C LEU A 38 -5.73 -0.49 -24.52
N LYS A 39 -4.94 -1.10 -23.64
CA LYS A 39 -5.39 -2.18 -22.76
C LYS A 39 -6.42 -1.69 -21.74
N THR A 40 -6.15 -0.55 -21.09
CA THR A 40 -7.07 0.10 -20.14
C THR A 40 -8.44 0.34 -20.77
N LEU A 41 -8.48 0.95 -21.95
CA LEU A 41 -9.70 1.20 -22.70
C LEU A 41 -10.42 -0.10 -23.13
N SER A 42 -9.68 -1.10 -23.60
CA SER A 42 -10.27 -2.37 -24.06
C SER A 42 -10.82 -3.22 -22.91
N ARG A 43 -10.29 -3.05 -21.71
CA ARG A 43 -10.69 -3.78 -20.49
C ARG A 43 -11.67 -2.99 -19.62
N ARG A 44 -11.94 -1.72 -19.96
CA ARG A 44 -12.80 -0.80 -19.22
C ARG A 44 -12.31 -0.58 -17.78
N PHE A 45 -10.98 -0.45 -17.60
CA PHE A 45 -10.45 -0.04 -16.33
C PHE A 45 -10.57 1.47 -16.16
N ASP A 46 -10.93 1.92 -14.97
CA ASP A 46 -10.86 3.32 -14.62
C ASP A 46 -9.39 3.75 -14.50
N SER A 47 -9.08 5.01 -14.79
CA SER A 47 -7.70 5.48 -14.78
C SER A 47 -7.56 6.84 -14.13
N VAL A 48 -6.53 7.00 -13.31
CA VAL A 48 -6.07 8.32 -12.89
C VAL A 48 -5.39 9.02 -14.07
N ILE A 49 -5.64 10.33 -14.19
CA ILE A 49 -4.89 11.27 -15.03
C ILE A 49 -4.26 12.29 -14.10
N HIS A 50 -2.94 12.51 -14.23
CA HIS A 50 -2.20 13.37 -13.30
C HIS A 50 -1.17 14.27 -13.98
N CYS A 51 -1.00 14.18 -15.30
CA CYS A 51 -0.06 14.98 -16.08
C CYS A 51 -0.53 15.21 -17.51
N TYR A 52 0.09 16.17 -18.20
CA TYR A 52 -0.24 16.49 -19.59
C TYR A 52 0.02 15.34 -20.54
N GLU A 53 1.09 14.58 -20.34
CA GLU A 53 1.47 13.46 -21.21
C GLU A 53 0.37 12.39 -21.26
N GLN A 54 -0.26 12.10 -20.14
CA GLN A 54 -1.40 11.16 -20.09
C GLN A 54 -2.64 11.75 -20.76
N LEU A 55 -2.94 13.02 -20.52
CA LEU A 55 -4.07 13.71 -21.14
C LEU A 55 -3.92 13.80 -22.66
N GLU A 56 -2.78 14.21 -23.16
CA GLU A 56 -2.48 14.33 -24.60
C GLU A 56 -2.50 12.98 -25.29
N LEU A 57 -1.96 11.95 -24.65
CA LEU A 57 -2.01 10.59 -25.19
C LEU A 57 -3.45 10.07 -25.30
N LEU A 58 -4.29 10.33 -24.30
CA LEU A 58 -5.71 9.98 -24.31
C LEU A 58 -6.45 10.72 -25.44
N GLU A 59 -6.22 12.01 -25.59
CA GLU A 59 -6.80 12.83 -26.68
C GLU A 59 -6.36 12.35 -28.06
N GLN A 60 -5.08 12.01 -28.23
CA GLN A 60 -4.57 11.45 -29.47
C GLN A 60 -5.28 10.14 -29.83
N VAL A 61 -5.37 9.22 -28.88
CA VAL A 61 -6.05 7.92 -29.10
C VAL A 61 -7.54 8.13 -29.36
N ALA A 62 -8.17 9.07 -28.70
CA ALA A 62 -9.57 9.44 -28.92
C ALA A 62 -9.82 9.94 -30.35
N LYS A 63 -8.97 10.84 -30.85
CA LYS A 63 -9.03 11.33 -32.22
C LYS A 63 -8.90 10.20 -33.24
N GLU A 64 -7.90 9.34 -33.07
CA GLU A 64 -7.73 8.17 -33.94
C GLU A 64 -8.96 7.22 -33.89
N TRP A 65 -9.54 7.04 -32.71
CA TRP A 65 -10.76 6.24 -32.54
C TRP A 65 -11.94 6.84 -33.27
N GLU A 66 -12.17 8.16 -33.19
CA GLU A 66 -13.22 8.85 -33.93
C GLU A 66 -13.03 8.72 -35.47
N GLU A 67 -11.80 8.91 -35.94
CA GLU A 67 -11.47 8.72 -37.36
C GLU A 67 -11.78 7.29 -37.84
N GLU A 68 -11.51 6.26 -37.00
CA GLU A 68 -11.86 4.86 -37.31
C GLU A 68 -13.38 4.61 -37.27
N GLN A 69 -14.13 5.28 -36.38
CA GLN A 69 -15.61 5.16 -36.36
C GLN A 69 -16.28 5.73 -37.62
N GLN A 70 -15.69 6.71 -38.24
CA GLN A 70 -16.19 7.32 -39.50
C GLN A 70 -15.98 6.43 -40.72
N LYS A 71 -15.07 5.44 -40.65
CA LYS A 71 -14.87 4.46 -41.74
C LYS A 71 -16.06 3.52 -41.83
N GLY A 72 -16.46 3.15 -43.06
CA GLY A 72 -17.55 2.20 -43.28
C GLY A 72 -17.28 0.85 -42.59
N PHE A 73 -18.35 0.18 -42.15
CA PHE A 73 -18.32 -1.06 -41.37
C PHE A 73 -17.26 -2.09 -41.80
N TRP A 74 -17.09 -2.29 -43.10
CA TRP A 74 -16.14 -3.24 -43.70
C TRP A 74 -14.67 -2.77 -43.68
N LYS A 75 -14.38 -1.50 -43.32
CA LYS A 75 -13.05 -0.93 -43.30
C LYS A 75 -12.54 -0.67 -41.87
N ARG A 76 -13.36 -0.93 -40.84
CA ARG A 76 -12.96 -0.75 -39.43
C ARG A 76 -11.94 -1.80 -39.04
N LYS A 77 -10.81 -1.37 -38.51
CA LYS A 77 -9.89 -2.25 -37.80
C LYS A 77 -10.52 -2.52 -36.43
N THR A 78 -10.85 -3.78 -36.17
CA THR A 78 -11.70 -4.26 -35.08
C THR A 78 -11.03 -4.23 -33.69
N LYS A 79 -10.49 -3.12 -33.27
CA LYS A 79 -10.19 -2.94 -31.83
C LYS A 79 -11.34 -2.15 -31.19
N ILE A 80 -12.05 -2.78 -30.27
CA ILE A 80 -13.13 -2.15 -29.53
C ILE A 80 -12.49 -1.45 -28.33
N TYR A 81 -12.63 -0.13 -28.28
CA TYR A 81 -12.32 0.67 -27.11
C TYR A 81 -13.61 1.17 -26.50
N PHE A 82 -13.63 1.24 -25.17
CA PHE A 82 -14.76 1.72 -24.41
C PHE A 82 -14.39 3.02 -23.71
N PRO A 83 -15.30 3.97 -23.58
CA PRO A 83 -15.13 5.09 -22.66
C PRO A 83 -14.89 4.58 -21.25
N ILE A 84 -14.06 5.27 -20.50
CA ILE A 84 -13.67 4.93 -19.13
C ILE A 84 -13.96 6.07 -18.17
N ASN A 85 -14.09 5.77 -16.88
CA ASN A 85 -14.10 6.78 -15.85
C ASN A 85 -12.67 7.27 -15.59
N VAL A 86 -12.50 8.57 -15.57
CA VAL A 86 -11.23 9.23 -15.30
C VAL A 86 -11.26 9.85 -13.91
N TRP A 87 -10.20 9.63 -13.15
CA TRP A 87 -9.96 10.28 -11.88
C TRP A 87 -8.86 11.32 -12.05
N LEU A 88 -9.26 12.61 -12.15
CA LEU A 88 -8.30 13.70 -12.23
C LEU A 88 -7.62 13.87 -10.87
N LYS A 89 -6.32 13.62 -10.83
CA LYS A 89 -5.53 13.71 -9.61
C LYS A 89 -5.00 15.10 -9.40
N ILE A 90 -5.30 15.67 -8.23
CA ILE A 90 -4.92 17.01 -7.82
C ILE A 90 -3.82 16.91 -6.76
N ASP A 91 -2.72 17.61 -6.96
CA ASP A 91 -1.69 17.77 -5.94
C ASP A 91 -2.12 18.86 -4.95
N THR A 92 -2.57 18.43 -3.79
CA THR A 92 -3.00 19.33 -2.71
C THR A 92 -1.93 19.58 -1.66
N GLY A 93 -0.71 19.05 -1.88
CA GLY A 93 0.41 19.26 -0.97
C GLY A 93 1.23 18.00 -0.66
N MET A 94 0.99 16.87 -1.33
CA MET A 94 1.88 15.72 -1.22
C MET A 94 3.11 15.83 -2.13
N HIS A 95 2.98 16.58 -3.23
CA HIS A 95 4.06 16.88 -4.19
C HIS A 95 4.74 15.62 -4.77
N ARG A 96 3.92 14.61 -5.09
CA ARG A 96 4.38 13.36 -5.70
C ARG A 96 3.82 13.16 -7.10
N LEU A 97 2.50 13.22 -7.25
CA LEU A 97 1.77 13.12 -8.51
C LEU A 97 0.52 14.01 -8.41
N GLY A 98 0.07 14.54 -9.53
CA GLY A 98 -1.16 15.33 -9.63
C GLY A 98 -0.93 16.64 -10.36
N VAL A 99 -1.98 17.19 -10.93
CA VAL A 99 -1.99 18.53 -11.50
C VAL A 99 -2.05 19.56 -10.37
N HIS A 100 -1.50 20.75 -10.60
CA HIS A 100 -1.66 21.85 -9.66
C HIS A 100 -3.13 22.30 -9.59
N PRO A 101 -3.62 22.80 -8.43
CA PRO A 101 -5.00 23.25 -8.28
C PRO A 101 -5.47 24.22 -9.37
N GLU A 102 -4.58 25.10 -9.85
CA GLU A 102 -4.85 26.09 -10.88
C GLU A 102 -5.05 25.48 -12.28
N GLN A 103 -4.61 24.24 -12.49
CA GLN A 103 -4.72 23.52 -13.77
C GLN A 103 -6.01 22.68 -13.85
N VAL A 104 -6.74 22.53 -12.76
CA VAL A 104 -7.90 21.62 -12.66
C VAL A 104 -8.95 21.94 -13.71
N ASP A 105 -9.30 23.22 -13.90
CA ASP A 105 -10.32 23.61 -14.88
C ASP A 105 -9.86 23.29 -16.31
N GLU A 106 -8.62 23.56 -16.69
CA GLU A 106 -8.08 23.23 -18.01
C GLU A 106 -8.18 21.72 -18.28
N PHE A 107 -7.68 20.89 -17.35
CA PHE A 107 -7.75 19.42 -17.48
C PHE A 107 -9.19 18.93 -17.56
N TYR A 108 -10.06 19.44 -16.69
CA TYR A 108 -11.46 19.08 -16.67
C TYR A 108 -12.14 19.38 -18.03
N GLN A 109 -11.95 20.59 -18.59
CA GLN A 109 -12.56 20.97 -19.86
C GLN A 109 -12.06 20.12 -21.03
N ARG A 110 -10.79 19.73 -21.02
CA ARG A 110 -10.20 18.84 -22.03
C ARG A 110 -10.75 17.43 -21.90
N LEU A 111 -10.76 16.85 -20.68
CA LEU A 111 -11.32 15.53 -20.41
C LEU A 111 -12.80 15.46 -20.75
N LYS A 112 -13.58 16.46 -20.43
CA LYS A 112 -15.02 16.55 -20.74
C LYS A 112 -15.32 16.47 -22.25
N LYS A 113 -14.40 16.95 -23.08
CA LYS A 113 -14.53 16.93 -24.54
C LYS A 113 -14.04 15.61 -25.15
N CYS A 114 -13.33 14.79 -24.40
CA CYS A 114 -12.74 13.55 -24.91
C CYS A 114 -13.81 12.45 -25.00
N PRO A 115 -14.09 11.88 -26.20
CA PRO A 115 -15.14 10.87 -26.39
C PRO A 115 -14.84 9.52 -25.75
N LEU A 116 -13.61 9.29 -25.28
CA LEU A 116 -13.22 8.10 -24.53
C LEU A 116 -13.31 8.30 -23.00
N VAL A 117 -13.83 9.44 -22.53
CA VAL A 117 -14.12 9.72 -21.13
C VAL A 117 -15.62 9.60 -20.87
N GLU A 118 -16.02 8.64 -20.04
CA GLU A 118 -17.42 8.42 -19.66
C GLU A 118 -17.85 9.33 -18.51
N SER A 119 -16.97 9.44 -17.48
CA SER A 119 -17.17 10.32 -16.35
C SER A 119 -15.84 10.83 -15.79
N ILE A 120 -15.89 11.94 -15.05
CA ILE A 120 -14.75 12.52 -14.38
C ILE A 120 -15.01 12.52 -12.89
N SER A 121 -14.02 12.11 -12.10
CA SER A 121 -13.99 12.20 -10.66
C SER A 121 -12.68 12.86 -10.22
N PHE A 122 -12.63 13.35 -8.97
CA PHE A 122 -11.43 14.00 -8.45
C PHE A 122 -10.78 13.16 -7.37
N VAL A 123 -9.45 13.08 -7.40
CA VAL A 123 -8.71 12.33 -6.40
C VAL A 123 -7.50 13.11 -5.91
N SER A 124 -7.18 13.00 -4.63
CA SER A 124 -5.94 13.46 -4.04
C SER A 124 -5.40 12.43 -3.03
N HIS A 125 -4.37 12.78 -2.29
CA HIS A 125 -3.81 11.92 -1.26
C HIS A 125 -3.19 12.76 -0.15
N PHE A 126 -3.44 12.39 1.09
CA PHE A 126 -2.84 13.04 2.24
C PHE A 126 -1.37 12.64 2.40
N SER A 127 -0.55 13.59 2.77
CA SER A 127 0.86 13.34 3.07
C SER A 127 1.15 13.16 4.55
N ARG A 128 0.26 13.69 5.43
CA ARG A 128 0.48 13.78 6.88
C ARG A 128 -0.80 13.53 7.68
N ALA A 129 -1.68 12.63 7.21
CA ALA A 129 -2.96 12.36 7.88
C ALA A 129 -2.82 11.61 9.22
N ASP A 130 -1.63 11.14 9.54
CA ASP A 130 -1.21 10.54 10.80
C ASP A 130 -0.52 11.54 11.75
N GLU A 131 -0.31 12.80 11.32
CA GLU A 131 0.25 13.88 12.14
C GLU A 131 -0.86 14.88 12.51
N PHE A 132 -1.44 14.73 13.70
CA PHE A 132 -2.68 15.44 14.06
C PHE A 132 -2.51 16.93 14.39
N ASP A 133 -1.33 17.34 14.83
CA ASP A 133 -1.09 18.70 15.36
C ASP A 133 -0.39 19.64 14.37
N CYS A 134 -0.16 19.20 13.12
CA CYS A 134 0.62 19.99 12.16
C CYS A 134 -0.22 20.95 11.31
N GLY A 135 -1.57 20.86 11.32
CA GLY A 135 -2.49 21.66 10.51
C GLY A 135 -2.36 21.45 8.98
N TYR A 136 -1.54 20.50 8.56
CA TYR A 136 -1.25 20.30 7.15
C TYR A 136 -2.35 19.53 6.42
N THR A 137 -2.97 18.59 7.10
CA THR A 137 -4.09 17.81 6.55
C THR A 137 -5.31 18.67 6.31
N GLU A 138 -5.62 19.61 7.24
CA GLU A 138 -6.69 20.61 7.06
C GLU A 138 -6.42 21.51 5.86
N LYS A 139 -5.16 21.91 5.67
CA LYS A 139 -4.75 22.68 4.48
C LYS A 139 -4.97 21.88 3.19
N GLN A 140 -4.63 20.60 3.18
CA GLN A 140 -4.87 19.73 2.01
C GLN A 140 -6.37 19.56 1.73
N ILE A 141 -7.20 19.43 2.76
CA ILE A 141 -8.67 19.38 2.64
C ILE A 141 -9.17 20.68 2.00
N ALA A 142 -8.82 21.83 2.57
CA ALA A 142 -9.25 23.13 2.07
C ALA A 142 -8.81 23.37 0.60
N THR A 143 -7.58 22.99 0.26
CA THR A 143 -7.07 23.08 -1.11
C THR A 143 -7.88 22.18 -2.07
N PHE A 144 -8.21 20.96 -1.65
CA PHE A 144 -8.98 20.01 -2.46
C PHE A 144 -10.42 20.51 -2.67
N GLU A 145 -11.05 21.02 -1.61
CA GLU A 145 -12.40 21.59 -1.68
C GLU A 145 -12.43 22.80 -2.60
N GLN A 146 -11.48 23.73 -2.46
CA GLN A 146 -11.37 24.90 -3.32
C GLN A 146 -11.18 24.50 -4.79
N ALA A 147 -10.30 23.54 -5.08
CA ALA A 147 -10.02 23.11 -6.45
C ALA A 147 -11.22 22.39 -7.11
N THR A 148 -12.10 21.77 -6.31
CA THR A 148 -13.25 21.00 -6.82
C THR A 148 -14.60 21.70 -6.63
N GLN A 149 -14.68 22.86 -5.99
CA GLN A 149 -15.93 23.55 -5.65
C GLN A 149 -16.82 23.88 -6.85
N ALA A 150 -16.22 24.07 -8.04
CA ALA A 150 -16.95 24.35 -9.28
C ALA A 150 -17.64 23.12 -9.88
N TYR A 151 -17.39 21.93 -9.31
CA TYR A 151 -17.80 20.63 -9.85
C TYR A 151 -18.48 19.76 -8.79
N PRO A 152 -19.52 20.23 -8.09
CA PRO A 152 -20.11 19.54 -6.93
C PRO A 152 -20.81 18.23 -7.28
N GLU A 153 -21.13 18.00 -8.55
CA GLU A 153 -21.78 16.78 -9.05
C GLU A 153 -20.81 15.60 -9.23
N HIS A 154 -19.50 15.85 -9.16
CA HIS A 154 -18.49 14.84 -9.40
C HIS A 154 -18.01 14.18 -8.10
N ALA A 155 -17.80 12.88 -8.16
CA ALA A 155 -17.30 12.13 -7.01
C ALA A 155 -15.86 12.52 -6.67
N ARG A 156 -15.54 12.49 -5.37
CA ARG A 156 -14.26 12.92 -4.80
C ARG A 156 -13.70 11.84 -3.90
N SER A 157 -12.37 11.77 -3.84
CA SER A 157 -11.67 10.86 -2.95
C SER A 157 -10.31 11.44 -2.53
N ILE A 158 -10.06 11.56 -1.24
CA ILE A 158 -8.75 11.95 -0.71
C ILE A 158 -8.27 10.98 0.38
N SER A 159 -9.19 10.37 1.14
CA SER A 159 -8.88 9.56 2.31
C SER A 159 -8.42 8.14 1.94
N ALA A 160 -7.17 7.83 2.30
CA ALA A 160 -6.66 6.48 2.48
C ALA A 160 -6.85 6.06 3.95
N SER A 161 -6.17 5.04 4.43
CA SER A 161 -6.38 4.46 5.77
C SER A 161 -6.38 5.48 6.91
N SER A 162 -5.37 6.34 7.00
CA SER A 162 -5.32 7.40 8.04
C SER A 162 -6.48 8.40 7.90
N GLY A 163 -6.77 8.82 6.67
CA GLY A 163 -7.90 9.72 6.40
C GLY A 163 -9.25 9.11 6.81
N ILE A 164 -9.42 7.79 6.60
CA ILE A 164 -10.64 7.08 7.00
C ILE A 164 -10.80 7.04 8.51
N LEU A 165 -9.74 6.74 9.24
CA LEU A 165 -9.80 6.60 10.69
C LEU A 165 -9.97 7.94 11.40
N TYR A 166 -9.27 8.98 10.96
CA TYR A 166 -9.07 10.18 11.75
C TYR A 166 -9.70 11.45 11.17
N TRP A 167 -10.04 11.48 9.87
CA TRP A 167 -10.50 12.68 9.15
C TRP A 167 -11.87 12.49 8.48
N LYS A 168 -12.91 12.25 9.28
CA LYS A 168 -14.26 11.95 8.80
C LYS A 168 -14.81 12.99 7.82
N GLN A 169 -14.47 14.27 7.99
CA GLN A 169 -14.88 15.36 7.10
C GLN A 169 -14.31 15.23 5.67
N ALA A 170 -13.30 14.38 5.48
CA ALA A 170 -12.64 14.14 4.19
C ALA A 170 -12.98 12.78 3.56
N HIS A 171 -14.06 12.12 3.99
CA HIS A 171 -14.47 10.84 3.40
C HIS A 171 -15.01 11.02 1.97
N TYR A 172 -15.75 12.10 1.72
CA TYR A 172 -16.42 12.35 0.46
C TYR A 172 -17.22 11.13 -0.05
N GLU A 173 -17.33 11.00 -1.39
CA GLU A 173 -18.11 9.90 -1.99
C GLU A 173 -17.33 8.58 -2.03
N TRP A 174 -16.01 8.64 -2.00
CA TRP A 174 -15.14 7.46 -2.05
C TRP A 174 -14.00 7.53 -1.05
N VAL A 175 -13.78 6.41 -0.37
CA VAL A 175 -12.60 6.18 0.48
C VAL A 175 -11.77 5.02 -0.07
N ARG A 176 -10.49 5.02 0.23
CA ARG A 176 -9.55 4.01 -0.26
C ARG A 176 -8.85 3.30 0.91
N PRO A 177 -9.54 2.36 1.60
CA PRO A 177 -8.89 1.57 2.63
C PRO A 177 -7.77 0.71 2.01
N GLY A 178 -6.60 0.75 2.62
CA GLY A 178 -5.46 -0.10 2.29
C GLY A 178 -5.11 -0.96 3.51
N ILE A 179 -4.10 -0.54 4.27
CA ILE A 179 -3.57 -1.33 5.37
C ILE A 179 -4.60 -1.67 6.46
N ILE A 180 -5.59 -0.82 6.70
CA ILE A 180 -6.65 -1.11 7.68
C ILE A 180 -7.52 -2.31 7.30
N MET A 181 -7.59 -2.69 6.01
CA MET A 181 -8.27 -3.93 5.60
C MET A 181 -7.56 -5.18 6.11
N HIS A 182 -6.29 -5.08 6.41
CA HIS A 182 -5.48 -6.13 7.02
C HIS A 182 -5.51 -6.09 8.56
N GLY A 183 -6.32 -5.19 9.14
CA GLY A 183 -6.41 -5.01 10.59
C GLY A 183 -5.17 -4.35 11.20
N ILE A 184 -4.41 -3.64 10.38
CA ILE A 184 -3.15 -3.00 10.74
C ILE A 184 -3.33 -1.48 10.76
N SER A 185 -2.76 -0.83 11.77
CA SER A 185 -2.76 0.62 11.88
C SER A 185 -1.82 1.27 10.84
N PRO A 186 -2.22 2.40 10.23
CA PRO A 186 -1.29 3.23 9.47
C PRO A 186 -0.28 3.99 10.35
N HIS A 187 -0.47 3.94 11.67
CA HIS A 187 0.38 4.51 12.70
C HIS A 187 0.87 3.40 13.64
N TYR A 188 1.80 3.65 14.56
CA TYR A 188 2.29 2.63 15.51
C TYR A 188 1.24 2.27 16.59
N GLU A 189 0.29 3.15 16.88
CA GLU A 189 -0.77 2.86 17.83
C GLU A 189 -1.76 1.83 17.25
N PRO A 190 -1.97 0.68 17.89
CA PRO A 190 -2.87 -0.35 17.40
C PRO A 190 -4.33 0.11 17.32
N ILE A 191 -5.04 -0.37 16.29
CA ILE A 191 -6.46 -0.04 16.05
C ILE A 191 -7.43 -1.16 16.47
N THR A 192 -6.97 -2.12 17.24
CA THR A 192 -7.79 -3.24 17.74
C THR A 192 -8.97 -2.75 18.60
N HIS A 193 -8.79 -1.64 19.31
CA HIS A 193 -9.85 -0.99 20.10
C HIS A 193 -11.02 -0.45 19.24
N LEU A 194 -10.79 -0.25 17.93
CA LEU A 194 -11.81 0.14 16.94
C LEU A 194 -12.51 -1.09 16.31
N GLY A 195 -12.20 -2.30 16.76
CA GLY A 195 -12.78 -3.55 16.27
C GLY A 195 -12.01 -4.18 15.09
N PHE A 196 -10.88 -3.61 14.68
CA PHE A 196 -10.02 -4.21 13.67
C PHE A 196 -9.22 -5.38 14.26
N GLN A 197 -8.95 -6.40 13.45
CA GLN A 197 -8.16 -7.55 13.84
C GLN A 197 -7.11 -7.86 12.77
N PRO A 198 -5.85 -8.12 13.16
CA PRO A 198 -4.83 -8.58 12.22
C PRO A 198 -5.29 -9.84 11.48
N VAL A 199 -5.17 -9.84 10.16
CA VAL A 199 -5.56 -10.98 9.31
C VAL A 199 -4.37 -11.78 8.79
N MET A 200 -3.15 -11.30 9.05
CA MET A 200 -1.90 -11.96 8.64
C MET A 200 -1.06 -12.33 9.86
N THR A 201 -0.53 -13.53 9.87
CA THR A 201 0.49 -13.98 10.82
C THR A 201 1.72 -14.43 10.04
N LEU A 202 2.88 -13.89 10.39
CA LEU A 202 4.16 -14.39 9.91
C LEU A 202 4.77 -15.27 11.00
N SER A 203 5.00 -16.53 10.68
CA SER A 203 5.63 -17.47 11.61
C SER A 203 6.64 -18.37 10.90
N SER A 204 7.52 -18.96 11.69
CA SER A 204 8.48 -19.99 11.30
C SER A 204 8.69 -20.91 12.51
N SER A 205 9.79 -21.65 12.54
CA SER A 205 10.07 -22.62 13.60
C SER A 205 11.50 -22.54 14.12
N LEU A 206 11.69 -22.93 15.38
CA LEU A 206 13.01 -23.22 15.93
C LEU A 206 13.62 -24.41 15.20
N ILE A 207 14.80 -24.21 14.61
CA ILE A 207 15.58 -25.26 13.95
C ILE A 207 16.76 -25.77 14.79
N ALA A 208 17.16 -24.98 15.80
CA ALA A 208 18.15 -25.38 16.78
C ALA A 208 17.88 -24.72 18.13
N VAL A 209 18.19 -25.45 19.21
CA VAL A 209 18.28 -24.88 20.57
C VAL A 209 19.64 -25.29 21.14
N ARG A 210 20.40 -24.30 21.61
CA ARG A 210 21.81 -24.49 22.03
C ARG A 210 22.08 -23.83 23.36
N THR A 211 22.88 -24.47 24.20
CA THR A 211 23.48 -23.79 25.37
C THR A 211 24.54 -22.81 24.88
N HIS A 212 24.62 -21.66 25.51
CA HIS A 212 25.55 -20.60 25.18
C HIS A 212 26.14 -20.00 26.45
N LYS A 213 27.43 -19.72 26.45
CA LYS A 213 28.18 -19.29 27.62
C LYS A 213 28.21 -17.76 27.74
N ALA A 214 28.24 -17.28 28.98
CA ALA A 214 28.52 -15.88 29.26
C ALA A 214 29.84 -15.43 28.62
N GLY A 215 29.85 -14.23 28.05
CA GLY A 215 31.04 -13.64 27.40
C GLY A 215 31.28 -14.10 25.97
N GLU A 216 30.49 -15.05 25.44
CA GLU A 216 30.63 -15.48 24.04
C GLU A 216 29.75 -14.63 23.10
N PRO A 217 30.27 -14.23 21.92
CA PRO A 217 29.54 -13.46 20.94
C PRO A 217 28.60 -14.32 20.08
N VAL A 218 27.57 -13.67 19.48
CA VAL A 218 26.61 -14.36 18.58
C VAL A 218 26.60 -13.70 17.19
N GLY A 219 26.62 -14.54 16.16
CA GLY A 219 26.38 -14.17 14.77
C GLY A 219 27.47 -13.34 14.11
N TYR A 220 27.15 -12.78 12.95
CA TYR A 220 28.09 -11.98 12.16
C TYR A 220 28.55 -10.72 12.89
N GLY A 221 29.86 -10.57 13.01
CA GLY A 221 30.49 -9.43 13.67
C GLY A 221 30.44 -9.47 15.20
N GLY A 222 29.81 -10.49 15.81
CA GLY A 222 29.75 -10.67 17.26
C GLY A 222 29.19 -9.45 17.99
N THR A 223 28.21 -8.78 17.43
CA THR A 223 27.66 -7.51 17.96
C THR A 223 27.02 -7.69 19.32
N TRP A 224 26.38 -8.81 19.55
CA TRP A 224 25.83 -9.17 20.84
C TRP A 224 26.70 -10.19 21.55
N VAL A 225 27.03 -9.91 22.79
CA VAL A 225 27.79 -10.79 23.68
C VAL A 225 26.90 -11.18 24.85
N SER A 226 26.75 -12.47 25.10
CA SER A 226 25.88 -12.93 26.17
C SER A 226 26.36 -12.46 27.56
N PRO A 227 25.52 -11.79 28.36
CA PRO A 227 25.89 -11.35 29.71
C PRO A 227 25.88 -12.49 30.75
N LYS A 228 25.29 -13.64 30.41
CA LYS A 228 25.13 -14.81 31.28
C LYS A 228 25.03 -16.08 30.48
N ASP A 229 25.19 -17.25 31.14
CA ASP A 229 24.86 -18.53 30.52
C ASP A 229 23.38 -18.54 30.15
N THR A 230 23.08 -18.95 28.92
CA THR A 230 21.69 -18.93 28.38
C THR A 230 21.47 -20.07 27.38
N LYS A 231 20.23 -20.19 26.86
CA LYS A 231 19.93 -20.98 25.67
C LYS A 231 19.59 -20.06 24.51
N LEU A 232 20.19 -20.33 23.37
CA LEU A 232 19.88 -19.64 22.13
C LEU A 232 18.97 -20.51 21.28
N GLY A 233 17.95 -19.89 20.70
CA GLY A 233 17.14 -20.45 19.63
C GLY A 233 17.61 -19.94 18.27
N VAL A 234 17.73 -20.82 17.30
CA VAL A 234 17.91 -20.46 15.90
C VAL A 234 16.61 -20.71 15.17
N ILE A 235 16.12 -19.71 14.45
CA ILE A 235 14.84 -19.74 13.73
C ILE A 235 15.13 -19.70 12.23
N ALA A 236 14.40 -20.51 11.44
CA ALA A 236 14.46 -20.54 9.98
C ALA A 236 13.72 -19.33 9.38
N MET A 237 14.28 -18.14 9.54
CA MET A 237 13.80 -16.87 8.99
C MET A 237 14.97 -15.91 8.88
N GLY A 238 15.19 -15.37 7.70
CA GLY A 238 16.26 -14.41 7.48
C GLY A 238 15.90 -13.35 6.44
N TYR A 239 16.90 -12.52 6.06
CA TYR A 239 16.62 -11.44 5.10
C TYR A 239 16.37 -11.97 3.67
N GLY A 240 16.78 -13.17 3.35
CA GLY A 240 16.46 -13.87 2.10
C GLY A 240 14.95 -14.20 1.98
N ASP A 241 14.25 -14.32 3.12
CA ASP A 241 12.81 -14.53 3.19
C ASP A 241 12.02 -13.20 3.25
N GLY A 242 12.72 -12.07 3.27
CA GLY A 242 12.12 -10.74 3.37
C GLY A 242 12.11 -10.15 4.79
N TYR A 243 12.61 -10.85 5.81
CA TYR A 243 12.67 -10.28 7.15
C TYR A 243 13.74 -9.17 7.24
N PRO A 244 13.46 -8.02 7.89
CA PRO A 244 14.36 -6.88 7.89
C PRO A 244 15.76 -7.20 8.46
N ARG A 245 16.81 -7.05 7.64
CA ARG A 245 18.18 -7.29 8.08
C ARG A 245 18.63 -6.28 9.15
N ASN A 246 18.07 -5.09 9.16
CA ASN A 246 18.33 -4.03 10.12
C ASN A 246 17.54 -4.15 11.41
N ALA A 247 16.74 -5.22 11.59
CA ALA A 247 16.07 -5.47 12.86
C ALA A 247 17.11 -5.43 14.00
N PRO A 248 16.97 -4.49 14.97
CA PRO A 248 17.95 -4.33 16.03
C PRO A 248 17.85 -5.48 17.04
N GLU A 249 18.90 -5.61 17.84
CA GLU A 249 18.89 -6.47 19.02
C GLU A 249 17.73 -6.10 19.94
N GLY A 250 17.09 -7.11 20.52
CA GLY A 250 15.91 -6.90 21.35
C GLY A 250 14.58 -6.95 20.59
N THR A 251 14.58 -6.92 19.23
CA THR A 251 13.33 -7.09 18.47
C THR A 251 12.63 -8.36 18.92
N PRO A 252 11.34 -8.28 19.36
CA PRO A 252 10.66 -9.43 19.94
C PRO A 252 10.22 -10.44 18.89
N VAL A 253 10.32 -11.72 19.27
CA VAL A 253 9.69 -12.86 18.59
C VAL A 253 8.87 -13.60 19.63
N LEU A 254 7.67 -14.06 19.30
CA LEU A 254 6.81 -14.77 20.22
C LEU A 254 7.03 -16.29 20.10
N ILE A 255 7.47 -16.94 21.16
CA ILE A 255 7.67 -18.40 21.23
C ILE A 255 6.98 -18.95 22.48
N ASN A 256 6.10 -19.92 22.32
CA ASN A 256 5.34 -20.50 23.41
C ASN A 256 4.68 -19.45 24.33
N GLY A 257 4.09 -18.36 23.72
CA GLY A 257 3.42 -17.28 24.44
C GLY A 257 4.34 -16.31 25.16
N ARG A 258 5.66 -16.38 24.95
CA ARG A 258 6.66 -15.46 25.53
C ARG A 258 7.36 -14.65 24.45
N LYS A 259 7.51 -13.36 24.66
CA LYS A 259 8.38 -12.51 23.83
C LYS A 259 9.83 -12.79 24.19
N VAL A 260 10.61 -13.24 23.23
CA VAL A 260 12.05 -13.46 23.31
C VAL A 260 12.79 -12.51 22.37
N PRO A 261 13.94 -11.95 22.75
CA PRO A 261 14.63 -10.96 21.96
C PRO A 261 15.48 -11.61 20.84
N ILE A 262 15.50 -11.00 19.66
CA ILE A 262 16.53 -11.27 18.66
C ILE A 262 17.88 -10.83 19.21
N VAL A 263 18.91 -11.64 19.02
CA VAL A 263 20.29 -11.38 19.43
C VAL A 263 21.27 -11.59 18.27
N GLY A 264 22.21 -10.67 18.14
CA GLY A 264 23.11 -10.61 16.99
C GLY A 264 22.38 -10.19 15.70
N ARG A 265 23.10 -10.29 14.58
CA ARG A 265 22.59 -9.83 13.28
C ARG A 265 21.76 -10.91 12.58
N VAL A 266 20.67 -10.49 11.94
CA VAL A 266 19.88 -11.35 11.06
C VAL A 266 20.74 -11.83 9.90
N SER A 267 20.76 -13.16 9.68
CA SER A 267 21.46 -13.81 8.57
C SER A 267 20.55 -13.96 7.35
N MET A 268 21.06 -14.56 6.26
CA MET A 268 20.28 -14.73 5.03
C MET A 268 19.04 -15.59 5.25
N ASP A 269 19.21 -16.76 5.88
CA ASP A 269 18.16 -17.76 5.99
C ASP A 269 17.77 -18.09 7.45
N MET A 270 18.35 -17.38 8.42
CA MET A 270 18.09 -17.63 9.84
C MET A 270 18.42 -16.42 10.73
N LEU A 271 17.83 -16.43 11.91
CA LEU A 271 18.17 -15.50 12.97
C LEU A 271 18.23 -16.20 14.32
N THR A 272 18.83 -15.53 15.29
CA THR A 272 19.05 -16.08 16.63
C THR A 272 18.27 -15.27 17.67
N VAL A 273 17.68 -15.96 18.64
CA VAL A 273 16.97 -15.37 19.78
C VAL A 273 17.55 -15.87 21.10
N ASP A 274 17.49 -15.06 22.15
CA ASP A 274 17.81 -15.47 23.52
C ASP A 274 16.56 -16.06 24.18
N LEU A 275 16.53 -17.37 24.34
CA LEU A 275 15.41 -18.10 24.97
C LEU A 275 15.43 -18.00 26.50
N GLY A 276 16.56 -17.62 27.09
CA GLY A 276 16.80 -17.65 28.53
C GLY A 276 17.33 -19.00 29.02
N ALA A 277 18.03 -18.97 30.17
CA ALA A 277 18.73 -20.14 30.74
C ALA A 277 17.78 -21.30 31.04
N ASP A 278 16.59 -20.99 31.58
CA ASP A 278 15.61 -21.98 32.05
C ASP A 278 14.57 -22.38 30.99
N SER A 279 14.76 -21.93 29.73
CA SER A 279 13.85 -22.23 28.63
C SER A 279 13.63 -23.74 28.48
N GLN A 280 12.37 -24.09 28.19
CA GLN A 280 11.96 -25.45 27.84
C GLN A 280 11.63 -25.58 26.35
N ASP A 281 11.90 -24.53 25.55
CA ASP A 281 11.66 -24.51 24.11
C ASP A 281 12.52 -25.54 23.42
N LYS A 282 12.00 -26.10 22.35
CA LYS A 282 12.63 -27.21 21.59
C LYS A 282 12.54 -26.97 20.09
N VAL A 283 13.35 -27.69 19.36
CA VAL A 283 13.29 -27.72 17.90
C VAL A 283 11.89 -28.11 17.45
N GLY A 284 11.34 -27.34 16.48
CA GLY A 284 9.98 -27.48 15.97
C GLY A 284 8.95 -26.58 16.64
N ASP A 285 9.27 -25.91 17.75
CA ASP A 285 8.37 -24.93 18.34
C ASP A 285 8.19 -23.73 17.40
N GLU A 286 6.94 -23.25 17.33
CA GLU A 286 6.58 -22.12 16.47
C GLU A 286 7.17 -20.81 17.00
N ALA A 287 7.69 -20.01 16.07
CA ALA A 287 8.17 -18.66 16.30
C ALA A 287 7.34 -17.68 15.48
N ILE A 288 6.58 -16.83 16.16
CA ILE A 288 5.72 -15.81 15.53
C ILE A 288 6.45 -14.46 15.52
N PHE A 289 6.60 -13.90 14.34
CA PHE A 289 7.24 -12.60 14.13
C PHE A 289 6.27 -11.44 14.26
N TRP A 290 5.03 -11.63 13.76
CA TRP A 290 3.88 -10.77 14.02
C TRP A 290 2.57 -11.49 13.72
N GLY A 291 1.48 -10.98 14.27
CA GLY A 291 0.14 -11.53 14.13
C GLY A 291 -0.78 -11.01 15.24
N LYS A 292 -1.75 -11.81 15.63
CA LYS A 292 -2.74 -11.43 16.64
C LYS A 292 -2.13 -11.16 18.03
N ASP A 293 -1.16 -11.99 18.44
CA ASP A 293 -0.60 -11.97 19.81
C ASP A 293 0.74 -11.20 19.90
N LEU A 294 1.27 -10.78 18.77
CA LEU A 294 2.41 -9.87 18.63
C LEU A 294 2.13 -8.97 17.44
N LEU A 295 1.71 -7.73 17.71
CA LEU A 295 1.24 -6.85 16.65
C LEU A 295 2.39 -6.35 15.77
N ILE A 296 2.14 -6.24 14.47
CA ILE A 296 3.14 -5.78 13.50
C ILE A 296 3.57 -4.34 13.78
N GLU A 297 2.68 -3.51 14.34
CA GLU A 297 2.97 -2.13 14.74
C GLU A 297 4.09 -2.08 15.79
N GLU A 298 4.09 -3.00 16.75
CA GLU A 298 5.16 -3.10 17.76
C GLU A 298 6.51 -3.44 17.12
N ILE A 299 6.49 -4.35 16.13
CA ILE A 299 7.71 -4.72 15.41
C ILE A 299 8.20 -3.57 14.53
N ALA A 300 7.29 -2.90 13.81
CA ALA A 300 7.60 -1.76 12.96
C ALA A 300 8.22 -0.60 13.75
N GLU A 301 7.63 -0.25 14.90
CA GLU A 301 8.16 0.77 15.81
C GLU A 301 9.56 0.40 16.32
N HIS A 302 9.74 -0.87 16.72
CA HIS A 302 11.01 -1.35 17.24
C HIS A 302 12.14 -1.30 16.20
N ILE A 303 11.83 -1.62 14.95
CA ILE A 303 12.78 -1.58 13.83
C ILE A 303 12.97 -0.14 13.30
N GLY A 304 12.00 0.73 13.50
CA GLY A 304 12.01 2.11 12.98
C GLY A 304 11.56 2.19 11.52
N VAL A 305 10.60 1.33 11.13
CA VAL A 305 9.98 1.30 9.79
C VAL A 305 8.46 1.47 9.92
N ILE A 306 7.77 1.71 8.81
CA ILE A 306 6.30 1.72 8.80
C ILE A 306 5.75 0.29 8.65
N SER A 307 4.57 0.02 9.22
CA SER A 307 3.92 -1.30 9.11
C SER A 307 3.67 -1.76 7.67
N TYR A 308 3.64 -0.84 6.70
CA TYR A 308 3.52 -1.14 5.26
C TYR A 308 4.77 -1.82 4.68
N GLU A 309 5.94 -1.63 5.29
CA GLU A 309 7.20 -2.22 4.82
C GLU A 309 7.31 -3.70 5.22
N LEU A 310 6.75 -4.06 6.37
CA LEU A 310 6.70 -5.43 6.89
C LEU A 310 5.59 -6.25 6.26
#